data_34acc51bdd0386e2e436e2f180ea04bb
#
_entry.id   34acc51bdd0386e2e436e2f180ea04bb
#
_cell.length_a   1.000
_cell.length_b   1.000
_cell.length_c   1.000
_cell.angle_alpha   90.00
_cell.angle_beta   90.00
_cell.angle_gamma   90.00
#
_symmetry.space_group_name_H-M   'P 1'
#
loop_
_entity.id
_entity.type
_entity.pdbx_description
1 polymer ?
#
loop_
_entity_poly.entity_id
_entity_poly.type
_entity_poly.pdbx_seq_one_letter_code
_entity_poly.pdbx_strand_id
1 'polypeptide(L)'
;MATDLNPGMIAIGERNASAGNVRWQQADAMALPFADGAFDCVVCQYGVMFFPDILASLLEVRRVLAPGGTYLFSVWRSLAFNPAARVIVDVAAQTFPTDPPHFFERTPHGHDDPPKFEAWLREAGFTTIVATLVEARARSASWGDCALGFVHGSPLRMEIEARDASKADAIVAAVTAVGQARHGAGAVDVPLAAYVYAAR
;
A
#
# COMPACT_ATOMS: atom_id res chain seq x y z
N MET A 1 9.02 -11.22 14.23
CA MET A 1 9.81 -10.02 13.90
C MET A 1 8.94 -9.09 13.10
N ALA A 2 8.90 -7.80 13.38
CA ALA A 2 8.28 -6.78 12.56
C ALA A 2 9.33 -5.77 12.14
N THR A 3 9.27 -5.32 10.87
CA THR A 3 10.28 -4.42 10.32
C THR A 3 9.61 -3.28 9.53
N ASP A 4 10.26 -2.14 9.51
CA ASP A 4 9.95 -1.01 8.64
C ASP A 4 11.26 -0.26 8.32
N LEU A 5 11.32 0.42 7.19
CA LEU A 5 12.47 1.27 6.86
C LEU A 5 12.45 2.57 7.72
N ASN A 6 11.25 3.05 8.07
CA ASN A 6 11.06 4.28 8.82
C ASN A 6 11.04 4.03 10.33
N PRO A 7 12.01 4.53 11.11
CA PRO A 7 12.05 4.35 12.56
C PRO A 7 10.84 4.98 13.29
N GLY A 8 10.22 6.02 12.71
CA GLY A 8 8.99 6.60 13.25
C GLY A 8 7.81 5.63 13.18
N MET A 9 7.70 4.84 12.12
CA MET A 9 6.68 3.80 11.98
C MET A 9 6.91 2.67 12.97
N ILE A 10 8.15 2.28 13.20
CA ILE A 10 8.52 1.29 14.24
C ILE A 10 8.08 1.77 15.61
N ALA A 11 8.43 3.01 15.99
CA ALA A 11 8.05 3.58 17.28
C ALA A 11 6.52 3.65 17.49
N ILE A 12 5.74 3.88 16.42
CA ILE A 12 4.27 3.82 16.47
C ILE A 12 3.80 2.37 16.62
N GLY A 13 4.39 1.45 15.87
CA GLY A 13 4.07 0.03 15.93
C GLY A 13 4.32 -0.55 17.33
N GLU A 14 5.46 -0.26 17.96
CA GLU A 14 5.80 -0.68 19.30
C GLU A 14 4.80 -0.19 20.35
N ARG A 15 4.39 1.07 20.27
CA ARG A 15 3.39 1.65 21.20
C ARG A 15 2.01 1.01 21.06
N ASN A 16 1.64 0.60 19.84
CA ASN A 16 0.31 0.08 19.54
C ASN A 16 0.25 -1.45 19.59
N ALA A 17 1.40 -2.14 19.67
CA ALA A 17 1.44 -3.59 19.72
C ALA A 17 0.88 -4.09 21.06
N SER A 18 -0.24 -4.81 20.99
CA SER A 18 -0.85 -5.47 22.17
C SER A 18 -0.19 -6.80 22.51
N ALA A 19 0.61 -7.37 21.60
CA ALA A 19 1.27 -8.68 21.78
C ALA A 19 2.74 -8.49 22.20
N GLY A 20 3.08 -8.87 23.44
CA GLY A 20 4.43 -8.74 24.02
C GLY A 20 5.52 -9.62 23.38
N ASN A 21 5.20 -10.43 22.38
CA ASN A 21 6.14 -11.30 21.67
C ASN A 21 6.62 -10.73 20.31
N VAL A 22 6.22 -9.52 19.94
CA VAL A 22 6.70 -8.86 18.71
C VAL A 22 8.04 -8.17 19.00
N ARG A 23 9.05 -8.49 18.19
CA ARG A 23 10.32 -7.75 18.16
C ARG A 23 10.32 -6.85 16.94
N TRP A 24 10.74 -5.60 17.13
CA TRP A 24 10.77 -4.59 16.09
C TRP A 24 12.20 -4.28 15.69
N GLN A 25 12.46 -4.07 14.39
CA GLN A 25 13.77 -3.74 13.89
C GLN A 25 13.66 -2.90 12.62
N GLN A 26 14.48 -1.86 12.52
CA GLN A 26 14.62 -1.14 11.26
C GLN A 26 15.32 -2.03 10.23
N ALA A 27 14.72 -2.13 9.05
CA ALA A 27 15.28 -2.89 7.94
C ALA A 27 14.84 -2.33 6.59
N ASP A 28 15.75 -2.42 5.62
CA ASP A 28 15.45 -2.25 4.21
C ASP A 28 14.99 -3.61 3.65
N ALA A 29 13.84 -3.65 3.00
CA ALA A 29 13.31 -4.88 2.39
C ALA A 29 14.21 -5.41 1.25
N MET A 30 15.07 -4.58 0.67
CA MET A 30 16.03 -4.97 -0.37
C MET A 30 17.39 -5.43 0.21
N ALA A 31 17.58 -5.36 1.54
CA ALA A 31 18.80 -5.78 2.25
C ALA A 31 18.44 -6.19 3.68
N LEU A 32 17.74 -7.29 3.84
CA LEU A 32 17.22 -7.75 5.13
C LEU A 32 18.37 -8.21 6.05
N PRO A 33 18.47 -7.66 7.29
CA PRO A 33 19.55 -7.96 8.23
C PRO A 33 19.33 -9.30 8.97
N PHE A 34 18.93 -10.33 8.23
CA PHE A 34 18.65 -11.66 8.76
C PHE A 34 19.46 -12.72 8.02
N ALA A 35 19.75 -13.82 8.70
CA ALA A 35 20.43 -14.98 8.10
C ALA A 35 19.53 -15.66 7.06
N ASP A 36 20.16 -16.41 6.16
CA ASP A 36 19.46 -17.27 5.22
C ASP A 36 18.62 -18.31 5.97
N GLY A 37 17.40 -18.53 5.49
CA GLY A 37 16.51 -19.52 6.07
C GLY A 37 16.00 -19.19 7.49
N ALA A 38 16.05 -17.94 7.91
CA ALA A 38 15.69 -17.54 9.28
C ALA A 38 14.20 -17.61 9.62
N PHE A 39 13.31 -17.67 8.59
CA PHE A 39 11.87 -17.59 8.79
C PHE A 39 11.10 -18.67 8.03
N ASP A 40 10.08 -19.23 8.66
CA ASP A 40 9.13 -20.15 8.01
C ASP A 40 8.07 -19.37 7.21
N CYS A 41 7.81 -18.13 7.58
CA CYS A 41 6.83 -17.27 6.91
C CYS A 41 7.30 -15.80 6.94
N VAL A 42 7.17 -15.14 5.81
CA VAL A 42 7.32 -13.68 5.68
C VAL A 42 6.00 -13.10 5.21
N VAL A 43 5.58 -11.99 5.78
CA VAL A 43 4.34 -11.29 5.41
C VAL A 43 4.65 -9.83 5.08
N CYS A 44 4.14 -9.35 3.93
CA CYS A 44 4.23 -7.95 3.52
C CYS A 44 2.84 -7.43 3.11
N GLN A 45 2.13 -6.84 4.06
CA GLN A 45 0.78 -6.34 3.81
C GLN A 45 0.84 -4.93 3.21
N TYR A 46 0.49 -4.81 1.92
CA TYR A 46 0.46 -3.55 1.16
C TYR A 46 1.77 -2.74 1.21
N GLY A 47 2.91 -3.43 1.35
CA GLY A 47 4.24 -2.80 1.44
C GLY A 47 5.04 -2.91 0.14
N VAL A 48 4.94 -4.03 -0.56
CA VAL A 48 5.81 -4.35 -1.71
C VAL A 48 5.77 -3.29 -2.82
N MET A 49 4.64 -2.61 -3.00
CA MET A 49 4.44 -1.55 -3.99
C MET A 49 5.29 -0.29 -3.73
N PHE A 50 5.82 -0.14 -2.52
CA PHE A 50 6.65 1.00 -2.12
C PHE A 50 8.14 0.75 -2.31
N PHE A 51 8.54 -0.47 -2.64
CA PHE A 51 9.96 -0.81 -2.78
C PHE A 51 10.49 -0.31 -4.12
N PRO A 52 11.62 0.42 -4.12
CA PRO A 52 12.24 0.92 -5.34
C PRO A 52 12.62 -0.18 -6.32
N ASP A 53 13.05 -1.34 -5.82
CA ASP A 53 13.34 -2.54 -6.58
C ASP A 53 12.59 -3.73 -5.99
N ILE A 54 11.45 -4.04 -6.63
CA ILE A 54 10.58 -5.14 -6.18
C ILE A 54 11.29 -6.48 -6.31
N LEU A 55 12.03 -6.72 -7.41
CA LEU A 55 12.73 -7.98 -7.62
C LEU A 55 13.82 -8.19 -6.56
N ALA A 56 14.61 -7.18 -6.25
CA ALA A 56 15.62 -7.25 -5.18
C ALA A 56 14.97 -7.61 -3.83
N SER A 57 13.81 -7.04 -3.51
CA SER A 57 13.10 -7.38 -2.28
C SER A 57 12.59 -8.83 -2.27
N LEU A 58 12.13 -9.36 -3.41
CA LEU A 58 11.68 -10.74 -3.53
C LEU A 58 12.84 -11.74 -3.38
N LEU A 59 14.02 -11.40 -3.92
CA LEU A 59 15.24 -12.18 -3.73
C LEU A 59 15.66 -12.24 -2.25
N GLU A 60 15.61 -11.12 -1.54
CA GLU A 60 15.89 -11.06 -0.11
C GLU A 60 14.88 -11.87 0.71
N VAL A 61 13.58 -11.75 0.41
CA VAL A 61 12.55 -12.58 1.05
C VAL A 61 12.82 -14.07 0.79
N ARG A 62 13.19 -14.44 -0.46
CA ARG A 62 13.51 -15.83 -0.78
C ARG A 62 14.73 -16.34 -0.03
N ARG A 63 15.75 -15.49 0.15
CA ARG A 63 16.97 -15.81 0.91
C ARG A 63 16.68 -16.09 2.38
N VAL A 64 15.87 -15.24 3.02
CA VAL A 64 15.59 -15.37 4.46
C VAL A 64 14.53 -16.41 4.79
N LEU A 65 13.78 -16.93 3.80
CA LEU A 65 12.83 -18.01 3.99
C LEU A 65 13.53 -19.37 4.09
N ALA A 66 13.17 -20.14 5.10
CA ALA A 66 13.57 -21.54 5.24
C ALA A 66 13.07 -22.37 4.04
N PRO A 67 13.71 -23.53 3.74
CA PRO A 67 13.18 -24.46 2.74
C PRO A 67 11.71 -24.80 3.02
N GLY A 68 10.84 -24.59 2.02
CA GLY A 68 9.39 -24.78 2.16
C GLY A 68 8.64 -23.64 2.86
N GLY A 69 9.33 -22.58 3.27
CA GLY A 69 8.74 -21.39 3.85
C GLY A 69 7.81 -20.66 2.87
N THR A 70 6.93 -19.81 3.40
CA THR A 70 5.89 -19.13 2.62
C THR A 70 6.05 -17.63 2.68
N TYR A 71 6.00 -16.98 1.53
CA TYR A 71 5.81 -15.53 1.41
C TYR A 71 4.35 -15.19 1.15
N LEU A 72 3.77 -14.34 2.00
CA LEU A 72 2.43 -13.79 1.83
C LEU A 72 2.54 -12.28 1.64
N PHE A 73 1.95 -11.74 0.58
CA PHE A 73 1.90 -10.29 0.42
C PHE A 73 0.64 -9.85 -0.31
N SER A 74 0.32 -8.57 -0.18
CA SER A 74 -0.84 -7.99 -0.85
C SER A 74 -0.47 -6.73 -1.62
N VAL A 75 -1.15 -6.53 -2.76
CA VAL A 75 -1.07 -5.33 -3.60
C VAL A 75 -2.47 -4.85 -3.95
N TRP A 76 -2.65 -3.54 -4.00
CA TRP A 76 -3.91 -2.97 -4.45
C TRP A 76 -4.10 -3.20 -5.95
N ARG A 77 -5.32 -3.42 -6.34
CA ARG A 77 -5.70 -3.31 -7.74
C ARG A 77 -5.68 -1.85 -8.19
N SER A 78 -5.76 -1.63 -9.51
CA SER A 78 -5.78 -0.29 -10.10
C SER A 78 -6.95 0.55 -9.59
N LEU A 79 -6.88 1.85 -9.82
CA LEU A 79 -7.93 2.82 -9.44
C LEU A 79 -9.32 2.50 -10.03
N ALA A 80 -9.37 1.71 -11.11
CA ALA A 80 -10.65 1.26 -11.69
C ALA A 80 -11.47 0.39 -10.72
N PHE A 81 -10.80 -0.29 -9.79
CA PHE A 81 -11.42 -1.15 -8.77
C PHE A 81 -11.43 -0.56 -7.36
N ASN A 82 -10.93 0.66 -7.22
CA ASN A 82 -10.77 1.35 -5.94
C ASN A 82 -11.33 2.78 -6.03
N PRO A 83 -12.68 2.95 -6.14
CA PRO A 83 -13.33 4.22 -6.44
C PRO A 83 -13.08 5.31 -5.39
N ALA A 84 -12.85 4.98 -4.12
CA ALA A 84 -12.49 6.00 -3.13
C ALA A 84 -11.16 6.69 -3.50
N ALA A 85 -10.12 5.91 -3.80
CA ALA A 85 -8.83 6.46 -4.24
C ALA A 85 -8.96 7.20 -5.59
N ARG A 86 -9.83 6.71 -6.49
CA ARG A 86 -10.10 7.38 -7.78
C ARG A 86 -10.65 8.78 -7.60
N VAL A 87 -11.59 8.99 -6.67
CA VAL A 87 -12.14 10.34 -6.39
C VAL A 87 -11.02 11.29 -5.98
N ILE A 88 -10.09 10.84 -5.13
CA ILE A 88 -8.98 11.66 -4.65
C ILE A 88 -8.03 12.05 -5.78
N VAL A 89 -7.67 11.10 -6.64
CA VAL A 89 -6.82 11.36 -7.81
C VAL A 89 -7.47 12.33 -8.77
N ASP A 90 -8.76 12.17 -9.08
CA ASP A 90 -9.50 13.07 -9.97
C ASP A 90 -9.51 14.51 -9.45
N VAL A 91 -9.78 14.70 -8.15
CA VAL A 91 -9.80 16.02 -7.52
C VAL A 91 -8.41 16.65 -7.47
N ALA A 92 -7.39 15.86 -7.12
CA ALA A 92 -6.00 16.35 -7.10
C ALA A 92 -5.54 16.80 -8.50
N ALA A 93 -5.87 16.03 -9.54
CA ALA A 93 -5.58 16.38 -10.92
C ALA A 93 -6.30 17.65 -11.38
N GLN A 94 -7.56 17.86 -10.96
CA GLN A 94 -8.29 19.10 -11.24
C GLN A 94 -7.69 20.31 -10.51
N THR A 95 -7.17 20.09 -9.30
CA THR A 95 -6.55 21.15 -8.50
C THR A 95 -5.18 21.56 -9.06
N PHE A 96 -4.44 20.63 -9.64
CA PHE A 96 -3.12 20.85 -10.25
C PHE A 96 -3.10 20.38 -11.71
N PRO A 97 -3.78 21.07 -12.63
CA PRO A 97 -4.01 20.55 -13.99
C PRO A 97 -2.73 20.48 -14.85
N THR A 98 -1.70 21.25 -14.53
CA THR A 98 -0.42 21.25 -15.26
C THR A 98 0.63 20.33 -14.65
N ASP A 99 0.50 20.00 -13.37
CA ASP A 99 1.43 19.13 -12.63
C ASP A 99 0.66 18.35 -11.54
N PRO A 100 -0.16 17.35 -11.90
CA PRO A 100 -0.94 16.60 -10.92
C PRO A 100 -0.04 15.74 -10.02
N PRO A 101 -0.46 15.52 -8.75
CA PRO A 101 0.17 14.51 -7.89
C PRO A 101 -0.11 13.11 -8.43
N HIS A 102 0.93 12.26 -8.50
CA HIS A 102 0.83 10.91 -9.06
C HIS A 102 1.05 9.79 -8.04
N PHE A 103 1.14 10.11 -6.75
CA PHE A 103 1.45 9.12 -5.72
C PHE A 103 0.56 7.87 -5.80
N PHE A 104 -0.76 8.03 -5.87
CA PHE A 104 -1.67 6.89 -5.89
C PHE A 104 -1.58 6.06 -7.17
N GLU A 105 -1.42 6.70 -8.31
CA GLU A 105 -1.29 6.02 -9.61
C GLU A 105 0.04 5.28 -9.75
N ARG A 106 1.12 5.91 -9.26
CA ARG A 106 2.47 5.35 -9.36
C ARG A 106 2.72 4.23 -8.36
N THR A 107 2.29 4.40 -7.12
CA THR A 107 2.71 3.54 -6.00
C THR A 107 1.58 2.57 -5.58
N PRO A 108 0.53 2.97 -4.83
CA PRO A 108 -0.43 1.97 -4.35
C PRO A 108 -1.19 1.25 -5.46
N HIS A 109 -1.56 1.96 -6.53
CA HIS A 109 -2.43 1.42 -7.58
C HIS A 109 -1.73 1.25 -8.93
N GLY A 110 -0.41 1.40 -8.97
CA GLY A 110 0.41 1.27 -10.18
C GLY A 110 0.85 -0.16 -10.50
N HIS A 111 0.54 -1.12 -9.66
CA HIS A 111 1.06 -2.48 -9.72
C HIS A 111 -0.04 -3.55 -9.89
N ASP A 112 -1.13 -3.24 -10.59
CA ASP A 112 -2.23 -4.17 -10.90
C ASP A 112 -1.86 -5.05 -12.12
N ASP A 113 -0.81 -5.85 -11.98
CA ASP A 113 -0.27 -6.71 -13.04
C ASP A 113 0.15 -8.08 -12.47
N PRO A 114 -0.80 -9.00 -12.26
CA PRO A 114 -0.48 -10.33 -11.72
C PRO A 114 0.53 -11.13 -12.56
N PRO A 115 0.50 -11.15 -13.90
CA PRO A 115 1.52 -11.81 -14.70
C PRO A 115 2.95 -11.30 -14.42
N LYS A 116 3.11 -10.00 -14.24
CA LYS A 116 4.41 -9.39 -13.93
C LYS A 116 4.91 -9.81 -12.55
N PHE A 117 4.05 -9.81 -11.53
CA PHE A 117 4.41 -10.31 -10.21
C PHE A 117 4.77 -11.79 -10.24
N GLU A 118 4.03 -12.60 -11.00
CA GLU A 118 4.35 -14.02 -11.17
C GLU A 118 5.74 -14.21 -11.81
N ALA A 119 6.06 -13.44 -12.85
CA ALA A 119 7.37 -13.48 -13.49
C ALA A 119 8.51 -13.12 -12.51
N TRP A 120 8.37 -12.04 -11.75
CA TRP A 120 9.35 -11.64 -10.74
C TRP A 120 9.50 -12.68 -9.62
N LEU A 121 8.40 -13.28 -9.15
CA LEU A 121 8.46 -14.34 -8.14
C LEU A 121 9.20 -15.57 -8.66
N ARG A 122 8.95 -15.98 -9.92
CA ARG A 122 9.69 -17.09 -10.55
C ARG A 122 11.17 -16.77 -10.70
N GLU A 123 11.51 -15.56 -11.11
CA GLU A 123 12.89 -15.09 -11.20
C GLU A 123 13.59 -15.09 -9.82
N ALA A 124 12.87 -14.74 -8.76
CA ALA A 124 13.36 -14.82 -7.38
C ALA A 124 13.46 -16.26 -6.83
N GLY A 125 13.03 -17.28 -7.59
CA GLY A 125 13.15 -18.70 -7.22
C GLY A 125 11.95 -19.30 -6.50
N PHE A 126 10.79 -18.64 -6.52
CA PHE A 126 9.53 -19.23 -6.04
C PHE A 126 8.93 -20.14 -7.12
N THR A 127 8.56 -21.36 -6.73
CA THR A 127 8.06 -22.37 -7.68
C THR A 127 6.53 -22.54 -7.62
N THR A 128 5.94 -22.33 -6.45
CA THR A 128 4.48 -22.39 -6.25
C THR A 128 3.99 -20.98 -5.97
N ILE A 129 3.16 -20.45 -6.86
CA ILE A 129 2.64 -19.08 -6.78
C ILE A 129 1.13 -19.12 -6.94
N VAL A 130 0.42 -18.53 -5.99
CA VAL A 130 -1.03 -18.37 -6.03
C VAL A 130 -1.36 -16.91 -5.85
N ALA A 131 -2.04 -16.31 -6.82
CA ALA A 131 -2.61 -14.97 -6.74
C ALA A 131 -4.12 -15.08 -6.54
N THR A 132 -4.63 -14.57 -5.44
CA THR A 132 -6.06 -14.57 -5.12
C THR A 132 -6.61 -13.15 -5.19
N LEU A 133 -7.63 -12.93 -6.03
CA LEU A 133 -8.39 -11.69 -6.02
C LEU A 133 -9.24 -11.64 -4.75
N VAL A 134 -9.07 -10.56 -4.00
CA VAL A 134 -9.88 -10.26 -2.81
C VAL A 134 -10.69 -9.02 -3.10
N GLU A 135 -12.00 -9.17 -3.07
CA GLU A 135 -12.95 -8.06 -3.17
C GLU A 135 -13.55 -7.80 -1.80
N ALA A 136 -13.55 -6.55 -1.41
CA ALA A 136 -14.03 -6.08 -0.11
C ALA A 136 -14.73 -4.73 -0.26
N ARG A 137 -15.03 -4.10 0.85
CA ARG A 137 -15.61 -2.74 0.87
C ARG A 137 -14.77 -1.81 1.74
N ALA A 138 -14.41 -0.67 1.17
CA ALA A 138 -13.83 0.44 1.91
C ALA A 138 -14.96 1.16 2.65
N ARG A 139 -14.77 1.34 3.96
CA ARG A 139 -15.76 1.97 4.83
C ARG A 139 -15.15 3.13 5.60
N SER A 140 -15.91 4.23 5.67
CA SER A 140 -15.58 5.39 6.52
C SER A 140 -16.89 5.99 7.03
N ALA A 141 -16.84 6.66 8.17
CA ALA A 141 -18.02 7.32 8.74
C ALA A 141 -18.58 8.41 7.82
N SER A 142 -17.71 9.07 7.07
CA SER A 142 -18.08 10.09 6.08
C SER A 142 -17.05 10.19 4.95
N TRP A 143 -17.43 10.87 3.85
CA TRP A 143 -16.47 11.27 2.81
C TRP A 143 -15.45 12.28 3.33
N GLY A 144 -15.79 13.10 4.34
CA GLY A 144 -14.87 14.00 5.01
C GLY A 144 -13.73 13.24 5.71
N ASP A 145 -14.08 12.24 6.51
CA ASP A 145 -13.08 11.40 7.20
C ASP A 145 -12.23 10.60 6.20
N CYS A 146 -12.87 10.08 5.15
CA CYS A 146 -12.17 9.39 4.07
C CYS A 146 -11.16 10.32 3.40
N ALA A 147 -11.58 11.53 3.02
CA ALA A 147 -10.72 12.54 2.39
C ALA A 147 -9.55 12.95 3.30
N LEU A 148 -9.81 13.21 4.58
CA LEU A 148 -8.78 13.52 5.58
C LEU A 148 -7.74 12.39 5.68
N GLY A 149 -8.20 11.14 5.78
CA GLY A 149 -7.31 9.98 5.85
C GLY A 149 -6.40 9.86 4.63
N PHE A 150 -6.93 10.03 3.43
CA PHE A 150 -6.12 9.94 2.20
C PHE A 150 -5.20 11.14 1.99
N VAL A 151 -5.69 12.37 2.20
CA VAL A 151 -4.93 13.59 1.91
C VAL A 151 -3.84 13.84 2.94
N HIS A 152 -4.16 13.73 4.24
CA HIS A 152 -3.22 14.02 5.31
C HIS A 152 -2.52 12.78 5.88
N GLY A 153 -3.11 11.60 5.72
CA GLY A 153 -2.60 10.33 6.26
C GLY A 153 -1.75 9.52 5.28
N SER A 154 -1.44 10.05 4.09
CA SER A 154 -0.64 9.34 3.09
C SER A 154 0.48 10.23 2.52
N PRO A 155 1.47 9.66 1.80
CA PRO A 155 2.51 10.42 1.11
C PRO A 155 1.98 11.39 0.03
N LEU A 156 0.71 11.30 -0.38
CA LEU A 156 0.07 12.32 -1.23
C LEU A 156 0.22 13.72 -0.64
N ARG A 157 0.16 13.84 0.70
CA ARG A 157 0.37 15.10 1.40
C ARG A 157 1.68 15.79 0.98
N MET A 158 2.78 15.05 0.92
CA MET A 158 4.08 15.60 0.54
C MET A 158 4.07 16.11 -0.91
N GLU A 159 3.39 15.43 -1.81
CA GLU A 159 3.28 15.88 -3.21
C GLU A 159 2.39 17.13 -3.35
N ILE A 160 1.35 17.26 -2.52
CA ILE A 160 0.52 18.47 -2.46
C ILE A 160 1.33 19.63 -1.89
N GLU A 161 2.00 19.45 -0.75
CA GLU A 161 2.80 20.47 -0.08
C GLU A 161 3.96 20.97 -0.96
N ALA A 162 4.58 20.08 -1.75
CA ALA A 162 5.62 20.46 -2.70
C ALA A 162 5.13 21.38 -3.84
N ARG A 163 3.82 21.35 -4.15
CA ARG A 163 3.18 22.20 -5.15
C ARG A 163 2.59 23.47 -4.54
N ASP A 164 1.68 23.31 -3.59
CA ASP A 164 1.04 24.39 -2.83
C ASP A 164 0.43 23.83 -1.53
N ALA A 165 1.10 24.03 -0.42
CA ALA A 165 0.65 23.55 0.89
C ALA A 165 -0.73 24.10 1.30
N SER A 166 -1.12 25.29 0.80
CA SER A 166 -2.42 25.90 1.11
C SER A 166 -3.62 25.17 0.48
N LYS A 167 -3.38 24.26 -0.45
CA LYS A 167 -4.44 23.53 -1.18
C LYS A 167 -4.93 22.28 -0.45
N ALA A 168 -4.24 21.77 0.55
CA ALA A 168 -4.58 20.48 1.18
C ALA A 168 -6.02 20.44 1.71
N ASP A 169 -6.44 21.45 2.47
CA ASP A 169 -7.80 21.52 3.03
C ASP A 169 -8.86 21.74 1.95
N ALA A 170 -8.54 22.52 0.92
CA ALA A 170 -9.43 22.69 -0.23
C ALA A 170 -9.64 21.38 -1.01
N ILE A 171 -8.59 20.56 -1.14
CA ILE A 171 -8.67 19.23 -1.75
C ILE A 171 -9.55 18.32 -0.87
N VAL A 172 -9.39 18.33 0.45
CA VAL A 172 -10.27 17.57 1.37
C VAL A 172 -11.72 17.94 1.16
N ALA A 173 -12.05 19.25 1.12
CA ALA A 173 -13.41 19.72 0.89
C ALA A 173 -13.96 19.30 -0.50
N ALA A 174 -13.14 19.40 -1.54
CA ALA A 174 -13.53 19.02 -2.90
C ALA A 174 -13.71 17.50 -3.04
N VAL A 175 -12.81 16.67 -2.46
CA VAL A 175 -12.96 15.21 -2.41
C VAL A 175 -14.26 14.83 -1.68
N THR A 176 -14.57 15.50 -0.57
CA THR A 176 -15.81 15.27 0.17
C THR A 176 -17.02 15.53 -0.71
N ALA A 177 -17.07 16.68 -1.38
CA ALA A 177 -18.20 17.05 -2.25
C ALA A 177 -18.35 16.10 -3.45
N VAL A 178 -17.24 15.79 -4.14
CA VAL A 178 -17.25 14.88 -5.31
C VAL A 178 -17.62 13.46 -4.88
N GLY A 179 -17.09 12.98 -3.75
CA GLY A 179 -17.40 11.67 -3.21
C GLY A 179 -18.88 11.53 -2.88
N GLN A 180 -19.45 12.52 -2.20
CA GLN A 180 -20.90 12.58 -1.90
C GLN A 180 -21.75 12.62 -3.17
N ALA A 181 -21.36 13.40 -4.16
CA ALA A 181 -22.09 13.49 -5.42
C ALA A 181 -22.08 12.18 -6.21
N ARG A 182 -20.96 11.44 -6.21
CA ARG A 182 -20.80 10.19 -6.99
C ARG A 182 -21.36 8.95 -6.27
N HIS A 183 -21.30 8.92 -4.94
CA HIS A 183 -21.51 7.71 -4.14
C HIS A 183 -22.52 7.88 -3.00
N GLY A 184 -23.11 9.08 -2.83
CA GLY A 184 -24.10 9.38 -1.79
C GLY A 184 -23.52 10.12 -0.59
N ALA A 185 -24.40 10.88 0.08
CA ALA A 185 -24.06 11.80 1.19
C ALA A 185 -24.12 11.10 2.55
N GLY A 186 -23.58 9.97 2.73
CA GLY A 186 -23.60 9.24 4.01
C GLY A 186 -22.22 8.67 4.35
N ALA A 187 -22.25 7.59 5.10
CA ALA A 187 -21.07 6.78 5.31
C ALA A 187 -20.55 6.25 3.97
N VAL A 188 -19.23 6.24 3.83
CA VAL A 188 -18.59 5.63 2.67
C VAL A 188 -18.75 4.12 2.78
N ASP A 189 -19.26 3.50 1.73
CA ASP A 189 -19.29 2.06 1.57
C ASP A 189 -19.17 1.74 0.08
N VAL A 190 -17.95 1.65 -0.40
CA VAL A 190 -17.61 1.50 -1.82
C VAL A 190 -16.72 0.27 -2.06
N PRO A 191 -16.70 -0.28 -3.28
CA PRO A 191 -15.84 -1.40 -3.61
C PRO A 191 -14.36 -1.12 -3.30
N LEU A 192 -13.65 -2.18 -2.92
CA LEU A 192 -12.22 -2.22 -2.68
C LEU A 192 -11.70 -3.55 -3.20
N ALA A 193 -10.60 -3.53 -3.96
CA ALA A 193 -10.04 -4.76 -4.47
C ALA A 193 -8.51 -4.79 -4.39
N ALA A 194 -7.98 -5.98 -4.09
CA ALA A 194 -6.57 -6.25 -3.98
C ALA A 194 -6.26 -7.67 -4.46
N TYR A 195 -5.00 -7.94 -4.77
CA TYR A 195 -4.49 -9.30 -4.86
C TYR A 195 -3.74 -9.67 -3.60
N VAL A 196 -3.95 -10.90 -3.13
CA VAL A 196 -3.14 -11.56 -2.12
C VAL A 196 -2.36 -12.67 -2.79
N TYR A 197 -1.05 -12.64 -2.62
CA TYR A 197 -0.12 -13.63 -3.16
C TYR A 197 0.37 -14.55 -2.06
N ALA A 198 0.40 -15.84 -2.35
CA ALA A 198 1.12 -16.84 -1.58
C ALA A 198 2.16 -17.49 -2.49
N ALA A 199 3.44 -17.45 -2.08
CA ALA A 199 4.56 -17.97 -2.87
C ALA A 199 5.47 -18.88 -2.01
N ARG A 200 5.95 -19.97 -2.62
CA ARG A 200 6.86 -20.96 -2.00
C ARG A 200 7.97 -21.37 -2.96
#